data_57564a6137159af0eb00aecb64408559
#
_entry.id   57564a6137159af0eb00aecb64408559
#
_cell.length_a   1.000
_cell.length_b   1.000
_cell.length_c   1.000
_cell.angle_alpha   90.00
_cell.angle_beta   90.00
_cell.angle_gamma   90.00
#
_symmetry.space_group_name_H-M   'P 1'
#
loop_
_entity.id
_entity.type
_entity.pdbx_description
1 polymer ?
#
loop_
_entity_poly.entity_id
_entity_poly.type
_entity_poly.pdbx_seq_one_letter_code
_entity_poly.pdbx_strand_id
1 'polypeptide(L)'
;MKQKLYILIIFSSFLIGQVYPTGQSYPPPTDLITAPTAGTLMRGSYSLGMRIQDGGGMIMGLRAGITDRFQFGLSYGSPNLIGDDSLRWYPRPEANLKYMLIDESITMPGMAIGLNTQGFGNFNKGDSLNRYDMKAYGFYLSASKNWKTFLGNMGLHAGTSYNFTEKEDGDNDPNVFFGVDIELNPEFSLLMEYNAALNENDMTSQNLAISRGGYLNAAIRWTFVEHLHLELNFNNLLFDEDKVDY
;
A
#
# COMPACT_ATOMS: atom_id res chain seq x y z
N MET A 1 -21.61 24.72 -4.90
CA MET A 1 -22.04 23.35 -5.22
C MET A 1 -21.96 22.98 -6.70
N LYS A 2 -22.07 23.92 -7.66
CA LYS A 2 -22.03 23.59 -9.10
C LYS A 2 -20.63 23.24 -9.67
N GLN A 3 -19.55 23.79 -9.10
CA GLN A 3 -18.18 23.50 -9.59
C GLN A 3 -17.69 22.07 -9.30
N LYS A 4 -18.14 21.44 -8.21
CA LYS A 4 -17.73 20.05 -7.88
C LYS A 4 -18.31 19.01 -8.84
N LEU A 5 -19.44 19.30 -9.48
CA LEU A 5 -20.09 18.39 -10.42
C LEU A 5 -19.34 18.32 -11.76
N TYR A 6 -18.70 19.42 -12.18
CA TYR A 6 -17.94 19.46 -13.45
C TYR A 6 -16.65 18.63 -13.38
N ILE A 7 -15.99 18.57 -12.23
CA ILE A 7 -14.79 17.75 -12.04
C ILE A 7 -15.12 16.25 -12.14
N LEU A 8 -16.25 15.82 -11.60
CA LEU A 8 -16.70 14.44 -11.69
C LEU A 8 -17.06 14.03 -13.14
N ILE A 9 -17.66 14.93 -13.90
CA ILE A 9 -18.01 14.70 -15.32
C ILE A 9 -16.78 14.67 -16.22
N ILE A 10 -15.75 15.49 -15.94
CA ILE A 10 -14.47 15.46 -16.66
C ILE A 10 -13.76 14.13 -16.40
N PHE A 11 -13.77 13.65 -15.16
CA PHE A 11 -13.14 12.36 -14.80
C PHE A 11 -13.83 11.17 -15.49
N SER A 12 -15.15 11.18 -15.62
CA SER A 12 -15.90 10.13 -16.32
C SER A 12 -15.66 10.09 -17.83
N SER A 13 -15.23 11.21 -18.44
CA SER A 13 -14.97 11.30 -19.88
C SER A 13 -13.60 10.75 -20.29
N PHE A 14 -12.68 10.53 -19.35
CA PHE A 14 -11.32 10.05 -19.61
C PHE A 14 -11.19 8.52 -19.53
N LEU A 15 -12.20 7.82 -19.08
CA LEU A 15 -12.19 6.35 -18.93
C LEU A 15 -12.66 5.63 -20.21
N ILE A 16 -12.13 6.02 -21.37
CA ILE A 16 -12.49 5.41 -22.65
C ILE A 16 -11.38 4.45 -23.08
N GLY A 17 -11.58 3.18 -22.81
CA GLY A 17 -10.79 2.09 -23.38
C GLY A 17 -10.25 1.13 -22.33
N GLN A 18 -10.76 -0.09 -22.32
CA GLN A 18 -10.18 -1.17 -21.56
C GLN A 18 -8.99 -1.77 -22.28
N VAL A 19 -7.88 -1.96 -21.57
CA VAL A 19 -6.76 -2.74 -22.05
C VAL A 19 -6.98 -4.19 -21.74
N TYR A 20 -6.96 -5.03 -22.76
CA TYR A 20 -6.72 -6.44 -22.56
C TYR A 20 -5.27 -6.65 -22.15
N PRO A 21 -4.98 -7.55 -21.22
CA PRO A 21 -3.62 -7.95 -20.88
C PRO A 21 -3.02 -8.86 -21.95
N THR A 22 -3.05 -8.46 -23.22
CA THR A 22 -2.36 -9.14 -24.30
C THR A 22 -1.05 -8.43 -24.54
N GLY A 23 0.01 -8.93 -23.92
CA GLY A 23 1.36 -8.40 -24.06
C GLY A 23 1.82 -7.55 -22.87
N GLN A 24 1.52 -7.97 -21.67
CA GLN A 24 2.08 -7.36 -20.47
C GLN A 24 3.60 -7.53 -20.46
N SER A 25 4.32 -6.42 -20.53
CA SER A 25 5.75 -6.38 -20.21
C SER A 25 6.00 -6.65 -18.73
N TYR A 26 5.03 -6.37 -17.86
CA TYR A 26 5.14 -6.49 -16.42
C TYR A 26 3.88 -7.07 -15.78
N PRO A 27 4.01 -7.91 -14.74
CA PRO A 27 2.86 -8.27 -13.91
C PRO A 27 2.29 -7.01 -13.26
N PRO A 28 0.96 -6.94 -13.01
CA PRO A 28 0.36 -5.83 -12.30
C PRO A 28 1.04 -5.63 -10.95
N PRO A 29 1.17 -4.38 -10.47
CA PRO A 29 1.82 -4.12 -9.19
C PRO A 29 1.15 -4.92 -8.07
N THR A 30 1.94 -5.59 -7.25
CA THR A 30 1.41 -6.35 -6.10
C THR A 30 0.93 -5.43 -4.98
N ASP A 31 1.55 -4.26 -4.86
CA ASP A 31 1.14 -3.19 -3.97
C ASP A 31 1.37 -1.86 -4.69
N LEU A 32 0.64 -0.83 -4.29
CA LEU A 32 0.96 0.55 -4.66
C LEU A 32 2.20 1.00 -3.89
N ILE A 33 2.04 1.88 -2.93
CA ILE A 33 3.12 2.33 -2.03
C ILE A 33 3.10 1.45 -0.76
N THR A 34 1.94 1.38 -0.13
CA THR A 34 1.66 0.51 1.02
C THR A 34 0.38 -0.31 0.82
N ALA A 35 -0.58 0.23 0.07
CA ALA A 35 -1.89 -0.37 -0.14
C ALA A 35 -1.81 -1.60 -1.06
N PRO A 36 -2.37 -2.74 -0.65
CA PRO A 36 -2.36 -3.95 -1.45
C PRO A 36 -3.30 -3.84 -2.65
N THR A 37 -2.83 -4.30 -3.81
CA THR A 37 -3.64 -4.44 -5.03
C THR A 37 -4.14 -5.87 -5.19
N ALA A 38 -4.92 -6.14 -6.25
CA ALA A 38 -5.30 -7.51 -6.62
C ALA A 38 -4.19 -8.25 -7.39
N GLY A 39 -3.10 -7.58 -7.79
CA GLY A 39 -1.97 -8.20 -8.47
C GLY A 39 -1.22 -9.20 -7.61
N THR A 40 -0.80 -10.30 -8.20
CA THR A 40 0.03 -11.36 -7.56
C THR A 40 1.26 -11.64 -8.40
N LEU A 41 2.31 -12.16 -7.77
CA LEU A 41 3.48 -12.68 -8.47
C LEU A 41 3.11 -13.96 -9.21
N MET A 42 3.63 -14.11 -10.44
CA MET A 42 3.49 -15.34 -11.21
C MET A 42 4.20 -16.50 -10.51
N ARG A 43 3.73 -17.71 -10.77
CA ARG A 43 4.36 -18.93 -10.26
C ARG A 43 5.86 -18.98 -10.58
N GLY A 44 6.67 -19.25 -9.55
CA GLY A 44 8.12 -19.36 -9.67
C GLY A 44 8.87 -18.04 -9.76
N SER A 45 8.17 -16.91 -9.79
CA SER A 45 8.81 -15.60 -9.66
C SER A 45 9.00 -15.21 -8.20
N TYR A 46 9.94 -14.31 -7.95
CA TYR A 46 10.18 -13.75 -6.63
C TYR A 46 10.43 -12.24 -6.72
N SER A 47 10.22 -11.55 -5.62
CA SER A 47 10.48 -10.13 -5.47
C SER A 47 11.25 -9.90 -4.18
N LEU A 48 12.36 -9.18 -4.28
CA LEU A 48 13.10 -8.67 -3.13
C LEU A 48 12.92 -7.16 -3.08
N GLY A 49 12.41 -6.66 -1.96
CA GLY A 49 12.21 -5.24 -1.72
C GLY A 49 13.02 -4.75 -0.54
N MET A 50 13.48 -3.52 -0.62
CA MET A 50 14.10 -2.79 0.47
C MET A 50 13.45 -1.41 0.55
N ARG A 51 12.93 -1.07 1.71
CA ARG A 51 12.33 0.24 1.99
C ARG A 51 13.11 0.94 3.09
N ILE A 52 13.59 2.13 2.77
CA ILE A 52 14.17 3.04 3.75
C ILE A 52 13.05 3.94 4.26
N GLN A 53 13.01 4.16 5.57
CA GLN A 53 12.00 4.96 6.26
C GLN A 53 12.64 6.12 7.01
N ASP A 54 11.81 7.05 7.45
CA ASP A 54 12.22 8.14 8.32
C ASP A 54 12.92 7.62 9.58
N GLY A 55 13.78 8.43 10.18
CA GLY A 55 14.58 8.02 11.35
C GLY A 55 15.65 6.97 11.05
N GLY A 56 15.98 6.74 9.76
CA GLY A 56 16.98 5.74 9.35
C GLY A 56 16.48 4.30 9.44
N GLY A 57 15.17 4.11 9.49
CA GLY A 57 14.57 2.78 9.48
C GLY A 57 14.74 2.07 8.14
N MET A 58 14.76 0.73 8.19
CA MET A 58 14.84 -0.12 7.01
C MET A 58 13.98 -1.37 7.17
N ILE A 59 13.18 -1.67 6.15
CA ILE A 59 12.44 -2.93 6.03
C ILE A 59 12.94 -3.65 4.78
N MET A 60 13.26 -4.93 4.93
CA MET A 60 13.54 -5.84 3.83
C MET A 60 12.41 -6.85 3.72
N GLY A 61 11.97 -7.13 2.50
CA GLY A 61 10.90 -8.08 2.22
C GLY A 61 11.27 -9.01 1.07
N LEU A 62 10.93 -10.28 1.22
CA LEU A 62 11.03 -11.29 0.17
C LEU A 62 9.64 -11.86 -0.08
N ARG A 63 9.22 -11.92 -1.34
CA ARG A 63 7.95 -12.51 -1.76
C ARG A 63 8.20 -13.51 -2.88
N ALA A 64 7.38 -14.55 -2.95
CA ALA A 64 7.44 -15.56 -3.99
C ALA A 64 6.04 -15.95 -4.46
N GLY A 65 5.87 -16.09 -5.76
CA GLY A 65 4.68 -16.68 -6.39
C GLY A 65 4.76 -18.20 -6.31
N ILE A 66 3.97 -18.79 -5.44
CA ILE A 66 3.92 -20.25 -5.23
C ILE A 66 3.07 -20.91 -6.31
N THR A 67 1.97 -20.28 -6.65
CA THR A 67 1.10 -20.62 -7.78
C THR A 67 0.77 -19.35 -8.55
N ASP A 68 0.10 -19.43 -9.69
CA ASP A 68 -0.34 -18.24 -10.44
C ASP A 68 -1.35 -17.38 -9.68
N ARG A 69 -1.91 -17.90 -8.58
CA ARG A 69 -2.91 -17.23 -7.75
C ARG A 69 -2.49 -17.03 -6.31
N PHE A 70 -1.40 -17.67 -5.86
CA PHE A 70 -0.97 -17.61 -4.47
C PHE A 70 0.46 -17.13 -4.34
N GLN A 71 0.63 -16.08 -3.57
CA GLN A 71 1.89 -15.45 -3.21
C GLN A 71 2.09 -15.56 -1.70
N PHE A 72 3.32 -15.84 -1.31
CA PHE A 72 3.79 -15.82 0.07
C PHE A 72 4.98 -14.87 0.19
N GLY A 73 5.09 -14.16 1.30
CA GLY A 73 6.23 -13.31 1.59
C GLY A 73 6.49 -13.14 3.08
N LEU A 74 7.70 -12.75 3.39
CA LEU A 74 8.16 -12.37 4.72
C LEU A 74 8.89 -11.04 4.64
N SER A 75 8.76 -10.23 5.69
CA SER A 75 9.51 -8.99 5.86
C SER A 75 10.06 -8.88 7.26
N TYR A 76 11.17 -8.16 7.39
CA TYR A 76 11.80 -7.87 8.67
C TYR A 76 12.62 -6.60 8.57
N GLY A 77 12.84 -5.92 9.68
CA GLY A 77 13.59 -4.68 9.66
C GLY A 77 13.84 -4.07 11.03
N SER A 78 14.27 -2.84 10.98
CA SER A 78 14.60 -2.01 12.14
C SER A 78 14.07 -0.59 11.89
N PRO A 79 13.53 0.11 12.88
CA PRO A 79 13.14 1.51 12.74
C PRO A 79 14.32 2.48 12.72
N ASN A 80 15.53 2.04 13.07
CA ASN A 80 16.73 2.88 13.20
C ASN A 80 18.01 2.13 12.83
N LEU A 81 18.04 1.51 11.65
CA LEU A 81 19.21 0.78 11.17
C LEU A 81 20.36 1.73 10.79
N ILE A 82 20.05 2.92 10.30
CA ILE A 82 20.98 3.96 9.87
C ILE A 82 20.87 5.13 10.85
N GLY A 83 21.98 5.53 11.47
CA GLY A 83 22.04 6.64 12.43
C GLY A 83 22.89 6.31 13.65
N ASP A 84 22.90 7.23 14.60
CA ASP A 84 23.73 7.14 15.82
C ASP A 84 22.99 6.54 17.02
N ASP A 85 21.70 6.25 16.88
CA ASP A 85 20.89 5.64 17.93
C ASP A 85 21.20 4.15 18.11
N SER A 86 20.90 3.63 19.29
CA SER A 86 21.06 2.20 19.56
C SER A 86 20.13 1.39 18.65
N LEU A 87 20.70 0.43 17.92
CA LEU A 87 19.98 -0.43 16.98
C LEU A 87 18.84 -1.19 17.71
N ARG A 88 17.63 -1.05 17.18
CA ARG A 88 16.44 -1.77 17.64
C ARG A 88 15.85 -2.56 16.49
N TRP A 89 15.57 -3.83 16.72
CA TRP A 89 14.89 -4.66 15.74
C TRP A 89 13.37 -4.69 15.97
N TYR A 90 12.61 -4.85 14.92
CA TYR A 90 11.19 -5.15 15.05
C TYR A 90 10.98 -6.43 15.87
N PRO A 91 9.86 -6.57 16.61
CA PRO A 91 9.67 -7.67 17.56
C PRO A 91 9.62 -9.04 16.89
N ARG A 92 9.24 -9.09 15.62
CA ARG A 92 9.05 -10.34 14.88
C ARG A 92 9.20 -10.11 13.38
N PRO A 93 9.49 -11.15 12.58
CA PRO A 93 9.25 -11.13 11.14
C PRO A 93 7.75 -11.04 10.87
N GLU A 94 7.39 -10.29 9.83
CA GLU A 94 6.01 -10.09 9.41
C GLU A 94 5.71 -10.88 8.14
N ALA A 95 4.45 -11.30 7.99
CA ALA A 95 3.99 -12.15 6.88
C ALA A 95 3.16 -11.36 5.87
N ASN A 96 3.33 -11.71 4.60
CA ASN A 96 2.51 -11.26 3.50
C ASN A 96 1.98 -12.47 2.73
N LEU A 97 0.68 -12.66 2.75
CA LEU A 97 -0.02 -13.71 2.01
C LEU A 97 -1.03 -13.06 1.09
N LYS A 98 -1.13 -13.53 -0.15
CA LYS A 98 -2.16 -13.04 -1.08
C LYS A 98 -2.65 -14.18 -1.96
N TYR A 99 -3.96 -14.22 -2.12
CA TYR A 99 -4.63 -15.16 -3.01
C TYR A 99 -5.57 -14.43 -3.94
N MET A 100 -5.35 -14.57 -5.25
CA MET A 100 -6.20 -14.02 -6.28
C MET A 100 -7.47 -14.87 -6.42
N LEU A 101 -8.62 -14.25 -6.14
CA LEU A 101 -9.94 -14.87 -6.23
C LEU A 101 -10.47 -14.85 -7.65
N ILE A 102 -10.38 -13.68 -8.28
CA ILE A 102 -10.95 -13.38 -9.59
C ILE A 102 -9.88 -12.69 -10.43
N ASP A 103 -9.64 -13.22 -11.62
CA ASP A 103 -8.75 -12.58 -12.60
C ASP A 103 -9.47 -11.36 -13.22
N GLU A 104 -8.74 -10.31 -13.48
CA GLU A 104 -9.29 -9.15 -14.18
C GLU A 104 -9.74 -9.56 -15.59
N SER A 105 -10.92 -9.08 -15.98
CA SER A 105 -11.48 -9.25 -17.32
C SER A 105 -12.01 -7.91 -17.82
N ILE A 106 -12.59 -7.85 -19.03
CA ILE A 106 -13.17 -6.61 -19.56
C ILE A 106 -14.24 -6.03 -18.61
N THR A 107 -15.10 -6.90 -18.10
CA THR A 107 -16.28 -6.51 -17.31
C THR A 107 -16.06 -6.55 -15.81
N MET A 108 -15.13 -7.40 -15.33
CA MET A 108 -14.90 -7.65 -13.91
C MET A 108 -13.53 -7.13 -13.48
N PRO A 109 -13.43 -6.46 -12.32
CA PRO A 109 -12.15 -6.17 -11.71
C PRO A 109 -11.47 -7.46 -11.26
N GLY A 110 -10.15 -7.48 -11.23
CA GLY A 110 -9.38 -8.46 -10.48
C GLY A 110 -9.67 -8.32 -9.00
N MET A 111 -9.80 -9.44 -8.28
CA MET A 111 -10.05 -9.43 -6.83
C MET A 111 -9.09 -10.37 -6.12
N ALA A 112 -8.55 -9.94 -4.99
CA ALA A 112 -7.68 -10.74 -4.15
C ALA A 112 -8.02 -10.57 -2.67
N ILE A 113 -7.82 -11.63 -1.90
CA ILE A 113 -7.77 -11.58 -0.44
C ILE A 113 -6.33 -11.78 0.02
N GLY A 114 -6.00 -11.25 1.17
CA GLY A 114 -4.67 -11.45 1.71
C GLY A 114 -4.55 -11.13 3.18
N LEU A 115 -3.34 -11.33 3.65
CA LEU A 115 -2.88 -11.01 4.98
C LEU A 115 -1.57 -10.25 4.86
N ASN A 116 -1.50 -9.07 5.45
CA ASN A 116 -0.26 -8.32 5.57
C ASN A 116 -0.13 -7.82 7.01
N THR A 117 0.86 -8.35 7.72
CA THR A 117 1.09 -7.99 9.13
C THR A 117 2.22 -6.98 9.31
N GLN A 118 2.83 -6.49 8.20
CA GLN A 118 3.85 -5.45 8.24
C GLN A 118 3.21 -4.07 8.31
N GLY A 119 3.43 -3.39 9.43
CA GLY A 119 3.19 -1.96 9.58
C GLY A 119 4.45 -1.13 9.29
N PHE A 120 4.37 0.18 9.44
CA PHE A 120 5.44 1.12 9.11
C PHE A 120 5.76 2.06 10.26
N GLY A 121 6.98 2.61 10.27
CA GLY A 121 7.48 3.47 11.33
C GLY A 121 8.04 2.69 12.51
N ASN A 122 8.01 3.28 13.70
CA ASN A 122 8.45 2.61 14.93
C ASN A 122 7.45 1.54 15.36
N PHE A 123 7.92 0.54 16.07
CA PHE A 123 7.05 -0.39 16.79
C PHE A 123 6.99 0.04 18.26
N ASN A 124 5.85 0.51 18.69
CA ASN A 124 5.60 1.05 20.03
C ASN A 124 5.23 -0.10 20.97
N LYS A 125 6.21 -0.51 21.81
CA LYS A 125 6.01 -1.47 22.88
C LYS A 125 5.73 -0.72 24.18
N GLY A 126 4.67 -1.07 24.86
CA GLY A 126 4.31 -0.49 26.15
C GLY A 126 3.06 0.38 26.06
N ASP A 127 2.62 0.88 27.22
CA ASP A 127 1.41 1.71 27.39
C ASP A 127 0.16 1.18 26.66
N SER A 128 0.04 -0.15 26.55
CA SER A 128 -1.07 -0.85 25.88
C SER A 128 -1.17 -0.62 24.37
N LEU A 129 -0.09 -0.25 23.68
CA LEU A 129 -0.13 0.02 22.25
C LEU A 129 0.25 -1.20 21.39
N ASN A 130 1.41 -1.79 21.60
CA ASN A 130 1.93 -2.94 20.84
C ASN A 130 1.65 -2.89 19.34
N ARG A 131 1.93 -1.75 18.71
CA ARG A 131 1.64 -1.50 17.30
C ARG A 131 2.73 -0.68 16.61
N TYR A 132 2.73 -0.71 15.29
CA TYR A 132 3.49 0.24 14.47
C TYR A 132 2.87 1.65 14.51
N ASP A 133 3.65 2.68 14.16
CA ASP A 133 3.13 4.05 13.99
C ASP A 133 1.97 4.06 13.00
N MET A 134 2.14 3.44 11.84
CA MET A 134 1.08 3.12 10.89
C MET A 134 0.79 1.62 10.97
N LYS A 135 -0.44 1.26 11.35
CA LYS A 135 -0.86 -0.15 11.49
C LYS A 135 -0.74 -0.92 10.18
N ALA A 136 -0.45 -2.20 10.32
CA ALA A 136 -0.55 -3.14 9.21
C ALA A 136 -2.00 -3.25 8.71
N TYR A 137 -2.17 -3.63 7.44
CA TYR A 137 -3.52 -3.87 6.89
C TYR A 137 -4.22 -5.07 7.56
N GLY A 138 -3.45 -6.06 8.03
CA GLY A 138 -4.03 -7.30 8.55
C GLY A 138 -4.66 -8.13 7.44
N PHE A 139 -5.86 -8.67 7.67
CA PHE A 139 -6.66 -9.27 6.60
C PHE A 139 -7.22 -8.19 5.69
N TYR A 140 -7.18 -8.41 4.38
CA TYR A 140 -7.71 -7.46 3.41
C TYR A 140 -8.40 -8.16 2.24
N LEU A 141 -9.33 -7.43 1.63
CA LEU A 141 -9.90 -7.69 0.33
C LEU A 141 -9.56 -6.50 -0.56
N SER A 142 -8.98 -6.74 -1.72
CA SER A 142 -8.64 -5.72 -2.70
C SER A 142 -9.26 -6.02 -4.06
N ALA A 143 -9.63 -4.97 -4.78
CA ALA A 143 -10.09 -5.00 -6.15
C ALA A 143 -9.24 -4.06 -7.00
N SER A 144 -8.90 -4.48 -8.21
CA SER A 144 -8.07 -3.70 -9.14
C SER A 144 -8.64 -3.76 -10.54
N LYS A 145 -8.63 -2.61 -11.20
CA LYS A 145 -9.10 -2.51 -12.58
C LYS A 145 -8.19 -1.59 -13.39
N ASN A 146 -7.78 -2.05 -14.56
CA ASN A 146 -6.85 -1.35 -15.42
C ASN A 146 -7.52 -0.86 -16.71
N TRP A 147 -7.11 0.32 -17.18
CA TRP A 147 -7.56 0.94 -18.42
C TRP A 147 -6.40 1.55 -19.18
N LYS A 148 -6.51 1.56 -20.50
CA LYS A 148 -5.63 2.36 -21.34
C LYS A 148 -6.22 3.74 -21.50
N THR A 149 -5.44 4.76 -21.14
CA THR A 149 -5.82 6.17 -21.29
C THR A 149 -4.87 6.86 -22.27
N PHE A 150 -5.14 8.12 -22.59
CA PHE A 150 -4.23 8.92 -23.43
C PHE A 150 -2.91 9.26 -22.69
N LEU A 151 -2.89 9.19 -21.34
CA LEU A 151 -1.69 9.40 -20.52
C LEU A 151 -0.85 8.14 -20.37
N GLY A 152 -1.39 6.98 -20.71
CA GLY A 152 -0.76 5.68 -20.50
C GLY A 152 -1.72 4.66 -19.92
N ASN A 153 -1.19 3.58 -19.35
CA ASN A 153 -2.00 2.61 -18.62
C ASN A 153 -2.32 3.16 -17.23
N MET A 154 -3.56 3.05 -16.81
CA MET A 154 -4.03 3.51 -15.51
C MET A 154 -4.70 2.37 -14.76
N GLY A 155 -4.26 2.11 -13.54
CA GLY A 155 -4.89 1.19 -12.59
C GLY A 155 -5.68 1.96 -11.53
N LEU A 156 -6.87 1.48 -11.20
CA LEU A 156 -7.64 1.89 -10.02
C LEU A 156 -7.73 0.72 -9.06
N HIS A 157 -7.49 1.01 -7.79
CA HIS A 157 -7.45 0.03 -6.73
C HIS A 157 -8.30 0.50 -5.56
N ALA A 158 -9.02 -0.44 -4.96
CA ALA A 158 -9.81 -0.17 -3.77
C ALA A 158 -9.86 -1.42 -2.90
N GLY A 159 -10.00 -1.24 -1.61
CA GLY A 159 -10.11 -2.37 -0.71
C GLY A 159 -10.56 -2.01 0.68
N THR A 160 -10.77 -3.04 1.46
CA THR A 160 -11.05 -2.96 2.89
C THR A 160 -10.12 -3.90 3.64
N SER A 161 -9.82 -3.56 4.87
CA SER A 161 -8.92 -4.34 5.70
C SER A 161 -9.38 -4.38 7.15
N TYR A 162 -8.89 -5.39 7.87
CA TYR A 162 -9.13 -5.55 9.29
C TYR A 162 -7.85 -6.04 9.98
N ASN A 163 -7.28 -5.19 10.81
CA ASN A 163 -6.09 -5.54 11.57
C ASN A 163 -6.49 -6.28 12.85
N PHE A 164 -5.94 -7.48 13.03
CA PHE A 164 -6.16 -8.31 14.21
C PHE A 164 -4.89 -8.49 15.06
N THR A 165 -3.75 -7.99 14.59
CA THR A 165 -2.45 -8.16 15.26
C THR A 165 -2.06 -6.98 16.15
N GLU A 166 -2.74 -5.85 16.02
CA GLU A 166 -2.43 -4.58 16.67
C GLU A 166 -3.71 -3.99 17.27
N LYS A 167 -4.31 -4.73 18.24
CA LYS A 167 -5.60 -4.41 18.86
C LYS A 167 -5.51 -3.77 20.23
N GLU A 168 -4.32 -3.69 20.80
CA GLU A 168 -4.16 -3.29 22.19
C GLU A 168 -4.40 -1.79 22.41
N ASP A 169 -4.35 -0.99 21.34
CA ASP A 169 -4.70 0.43 21.39
C ASP A 169 -6.22 0.69 21.50
N GLY A 170 -7.06 -0.35 21.38
CA GLY A 170 -8.50 -0.27 21.54
C GLY A 170 -9.26 0.06 20.25
N ASP A 171 -8.60 0.54 19.21
CA ASP A 171 -9.21 0.86 17.92
C ASP A 171 -9.14 -0.34 16.98
N ASN A 172 -10.26 -1.01 16.76
CA ASN A 172 -10.36 -2.24 15.99
C ASN A 172 -11.32 -2.12 14.80
N ASP A 173 -11.54 -0.93 14.31
CA ASP A 173 -12.48 -0.71 13.21
C ASP A 173 -11.98 -1.30 11.89
N PRO A 174 -12.88 -1.76 11.00
CA PRO A 174 -12.52 -2.06 9.64
C PRO A 174 -12.05 -0.79 8.93
N ASN A 175 -11.01 -0.93 8.11
CA ASN A 175 -10.43 0.18 7.38
C ASN A 175 -10.72 0.06 5.88
N VAL A 176 -10.64 1.18 5.17
CA VAL A 176 -10.78 1.26 3.71
C VAL A 176 -9.60 1.99 3.10
N PHE A 177 -9.23 1.59 1.88
CA PHE A 177 -8.16 2.22 1.13
C PHE A 177 -8.48 2.29 -0.35
N PHE A 178 -7.90 3.28 -1.01
CA PHE A 178 -8.05 3.53 -2.45
C PHE A 178 -6.69 3.90 -3.02
N GLY A 179 -6.53 3.69 -4.31
CA GLY A 179 -5.35 4.16 -4.98
C GLY A 179 -5.44 4.11 -6.49
N VAL A 180 -4.48 4.78 -7.11
CA VAL A 180 -4.33 4.87 -8.55
C VAL A 180 -2.86 4.76 -8.90
N ASP A 181 -2.56 4.04 -9.95
CA ASP A 181 -1.28 4.11 -10.63
C ASP A 181 -1.48 4.52 -12.09
N ILE A 182 -0.52 5.27 -12.62
CA ILE A 182 -0.48 5.69 -14.02
C ILE A 182 0.91 5.37 -14.55
N GLU A 183 0.99 4.42 -15.45
CA GLU A 183 2.19 4.09 -16.20
C GLU A 183 2.30 5.05 -17.40
N LEU A 184 3.09 6.10 -17.24
CA LEU A 184 3.30 7.12 -18.29
C LEU A 184 4.06 6.55 -19.48
N ASN A 185 5.02 5.71 -19.21
CA ASN A 185 5.82 4.95 -20.16
C ASN A 185 6.44 3.73 -19.45
N PRO A 186 7.15 2.82 -20.16
CA PRO A 186 7.73 1.63 -19.53
C PRO A 186 8.70 1.88 -18.38
N GLU A 187 9.25 3.09 -18.29
CA GLU A 187 10.25 3.45 -17.27
C GLU A 187 9.62 4.18 -16.07
N PHE A 188 8.58 4.99 -16.28
CA PHE A 188 8.04 5.86 -15.24
C PHE A 188 6.57 5.61 -14.97
N SER A 189 6.26 5.42 -13.70
CA SER A 189 4.90 5.35 -13.19
C SER A 189 4.70 6.33 -12.03
N LEU A 190 3.52 6.91 -11.96
CA LEU A 190 3.05 7.72 -10.85
C LEU A 190 2.06 6.89 -10.04
N LEU A 191 2.21 6.91 -8.73
CA LEU A 191 1.34 6.21 -7.80
C LEU A 191 0.76 7.19 -6.80
N MET A 192 -0.48 6.99 -6.44
CA MET A 192 -1.14 7.71 -5.36
C MET A 192 -2.06 6.75 -4.62
N GLU A 193 -2.04 6.82 -3.30
CA GLU A 193 -2.93 6.02 -2.46
C GLU A 193 -3.46 6.83 -1.29
N TYR A 194 -4.64 6.47 -0.85
CA TYR A 194 -5.27 7.00 0.34
C TYR A 194 -5.74 5.85 1.23
N ASN A 195 -5.23 5.83 2.45
CA ASN A 195 -5.66 4.95 3.52
C ASN A 195 -6.49 5.77 4.49
N ALA A 196 -7.75 5.43 4.68
CA ALA A 196 -8.65 6.19 5.54
C ALA A 196 -8.30 6.10 7.04
N ALA A 197 -7.47 5.10 7.41
CA ALA A 197 -6.98 4.87 8.77
C ALA A 197 -8.10 4.89 9.83
N LEU A 198 -9.26 4.29 9.49
CA LEU A 198 -10.42 4.23 10.38
C LEU A 198 -10.14 3.45 11.66
N ASN A 199 -9.18 2.54 11.60
CA ASN A 199 -8.68 1.75 12.74
C ASN A 199 -7.55 2.45 13.51
N GLU A 200 -7.34 3.74 13.28
CA GLU A 200 -6.31 4.58 13.91
C GLU A 200 -6.85 5.97 14.29
N ASN A 201 -8.17 6.11 14.41
CA ASN A 201 -8.82 7.40 14.65
C ASN A 201 -9.33 7.57 16.08
N ASP A 202 -9.31 6.53 16.91
CA ASP A 202 -9.67 6.57 18.31
C ASP A 202 -8.50 7.06 19.19
N MET A 203 -8.66 8.28 19.71
CA MET A 203 -7.64 9.07 20.39
C MET A 203 -7.49 8.72 21.88
N THR A 204 -7.55 7.47 22.26
CA THR A 204 -7.35 7.07 23.67
C THR A 204 -5.90 7.07 24.12
N SER A 205 -4.93 7.06 23.19
CA SER A 205 -3.52 7.21 23.53
C SER A 205 -2.96 8.51 22.95
N GLN A 206 -2.64 9.44 23.83
CA GLN A 206 -2.14 10.79 23.53
C GLN A 206 -0.72 10.82 22.92
N ASN A 207 -0.06 9.67 22.73
CA ASN A 207 1.36 9.59 22.40
C ASN A 207 1.66 9.20 20.95
N LEU A 208 0.65 8.97 20.11
CA LEU A 208 0.83 8.74 18.69
C LEU A 208 0.22 9.91 17.92
N ALA A 209 1.04 10.55 17.10
CA ALA A 209 0.57 11.51 16.13
C ALA A 209 -0.24 10.78 15.05
N ILE A 210 -1.51 10.50 15.36
CA ILE A 210 -2.41 9.82 14.44
C ILE A 210 -3.01 10.87 13.52
N SER A 211 -2.88 10.66 12.22
CA SER A 211 -3.55 11.51 11.24
C SER A 211 -5.06 11.28 11.30
N ARG A 212 -5.80 12.21 11.90
CA ARG A 212 -7.28 12.19 11.90
C ARG A 212 -7.90 12.21 10.50
N GLY A 213 -7.11 12.55 9.48
CA GLY A 213 -7.54 12.64 8.08
C GLY A 213 -7.15 11.45 7.22
N GLY A 214 -6.65 10.35 7.80
CA GLY A 214 -6.07 9.24 7.05
C GLY A 214 -4.70 9.59 6.47
N TYR A 215 -4.14 8.66 5.67
CA TYR A 215 -2.82 8.81 5.05
C TYR A 215 -2.97 8.95 3.53
N LEU A 216 -2.57 10.09 2.99
CA LEU A 216 -2.41 10.30 1.57
C LEU A 216 -0.93 10.13 1.22
N ASN A 217 -0.61 9.17 0.37
CA ASN A 217 0.74 8.92 -0.10
C ASN A 217 0.80 9.08 -1.62
N ALA A 218 1.94 9.56 -2.12
CA ALA A 218 2.24 9.60 -3.53
C ALA A 218 3.63 9.05 -3.79
N ALA A 219 3.87 8.50 -4.98
CA ALA A 219 5.19 8.02 -5.36
C ALA A 219 5.47 8.19 -6.84
N ILE A 220 6.77 8.25 -7.14
CA ILE A 220 7.31 8.13 -8.49
C ILE A 220 8.11 6.85 -8.53
N ARG A 221 7.73 5.92 -9.41
CA ARG A 221 8.46 4.67 -9.64
C ARG A 221 9.23 4.79 -10.93
N TRP A 222 10.53 4.57 -10.87
CA TRP A 222 11.43 4.52 -12.03
C TRP A 222 11.95 3.10 -12.23
N THR A 223 11.55 2.49 -13.32
CA THR A 223 11.98 1.15 -13.77
C THR A 223 13.10 1.32 -14.79
N PHE A 224 14.34 1.26 -14.36
CA PHE A 224 15.49 1.50 -15.22
C PHE A 224 16.07 0.21 -15.82
N VAL A 225 15.65 -0.95 -15.33
CA VAL A 225 15.92 -2.27 -15.90
C VAL A 225 14.66 -3.12 -15.68
N GLU A 226 14.37 -4.04 -16.59
CA GLU A 226 13.13 -4.83 -16.65
C GLU A 226 12.63 -5.40 -15.31
N HIS A 227 13.52 -5.70 -14.38
CA HIS A 227 13.16 -6.29 -13.08
C HIS A 227 13.68 -5.47 -11.89
N LEU A 228 14.11 -4.23 -12.13
CA LEU A 228 14.66 -3.37 -11.09
C LEU A 228 14.07 -1.97 -11.16
N HIS A 229 13.41 -1.57 -10.10
CA HIS A 229 12.84 -0.24 -9.98
C HIS A 229 13.27 0.45 -8.67
N LEU A 230 13.36 1.75 -8.75
CA LEU A 230 13.51 2.66 -7.64
C LEU A 230 12.19 3.40 -7.44
N GLU A 231 11.78 3.55 -6.20
CA GLU A 231 10.57 4.28 -5.84
C GLU A 231 10.87 5.39 -4.85
N LEU A 232 10.46 6.60 -5.20
CA LEU A 232 10.51 7.75 -4.31
C LEU A 232 9.12 7.97 -3.73
N ASN A 233 8.98 7.75 -2.44
CA ASN A 233 7.72 7.83 -1.73
C ASN A 233 7.60 9.15 -0.96
N PHE A 234 6.46 9.81 -1.11
CA PHE A 234 6.02 10.96 -0.35
C PHE A 234 4.87 10.49 0.52
N ASN A 235 5.16 10.23 1.79
CA ASN A 235 4.19 9.65 2.70
C ASN A 235 3.48 10.73 3.51
N ASN A 236 2.23 10.45 3.88
CA ASN A 236 1.42 11.26 4.78
C ASN A 236 1.33 12.74 4.39
N LEU A 237 0.98 13.00 3.13
CA LEU A 237 0.87 14.36 2.57
C LEU A 237 -0.24 15.22 3.21
N LEU A 238 -1.12 14.61 4.01
CA LEU A 238 -2.18 15.31 4.76
C LEU A 238 -1.76 15.62 6.22
N PHE A 239 -0.55 15.24 6.60
CA PHE A 239 -0.04 15.52 7.95
C PHE A 239 0.09 17.03 8.15
N ASP A 240 -0.49 17.52 9.22
CA ASP A 240 -0.49 18.93 9.60
C ASP A 240 -0.07 19.01 11.07
N GLU A 241 1.15 19.45 11.32
CA GLU A 241 1.73 19.55 12.67
C GLU A 241 0.88 20.47 13.59
N ASP A 242 0.24 21.48 13.01
CA ASP A 242 -0.60 22.44 13.75
C ASP A 242 -1.92 21.81 14.28
N LYS A 243 -2.28 20.62 13.81
CA LYS A 243 -3.49 19.90 14.24
C LYS A 243 -3.22 18.75 15.21
N VAL A 244 -1.97 18.53 15.58
CA VAL A 244 -1.60 17.58 16.62
C VAL A 244 -1.80 18.28 17.97
N ASP A 245 -2.87 17.95 18.67
CA ASP A 245 -3.04 18.34 20.07
C ASP A 245 -2.03 17.55 20.92
N TYR A 246 -1.03 18.25 21.48
CA TYR A 246 -0.07 17.71 22.43
C TYR A 246 -0.69 17.53 23.82
#